data_5048e28da14395fde334596a7a856b47
#
_entry.id   5048e28da14395fde334596a7a856b47
#
_cell.length_a   1.000
_cell.length_b   1.000
_cell.length_c   1.000
_cell.angle_alpha   90.00
_cell.angle_beta   90.00
_cell.angle_gamma   90.00
#
_symmetry.space_group_name_H-M   'P 1'
#
loop_
_entity.id
_entity.type
_entity.pdbx_description
1 polymer ?
#
loop_
_entity_poly.entity_id
_entity_poly.type
_entity_poly.pdbx_seq_one_letter_code
_entity_poly.pdbx_strand_id
1 'polypeptide(L)'
;MTAARRLISVSAAVACSFALVAPVAAQAQLPPGVEAPKPTVPEIFTLMGQFVRIAYNNQGFVTLGYRMAQESVGEEWVLLEVGLTMRGSAKDVTLRRGDLSIKTPDGSVIGLATQQQYAEAGYLRALNQRTRVARDSINYFPVDATRACAIQFFANLGQPGSQLAYDQVELSSNRGCLGRLYFHVPGGIKVGQHWLNVNFGESEVQVPFRILTKEEAKQFEKSWQDIKKAHDATLK
;
A
#
# COMPACT_ATOMS: atom_id res chain seq x y z
N MET A 1 56.86 14.17 -72.50
CA MET A 1 55.58 14.82 -72.31
C MET A 1 54.63 13.77 -71.74
N THR A 2 54.50 13.64 -70.42
CA THR A 2 53.69 12.60 -69.83
C THR A 2 53.10 13.19 -68.51
N ALA A 3 51.80 13.46 -68.51
CA ALA A 3 51.06 14.04 -67.41
C ALA A 3 50.66 12.94 -66.43
N ALA A 4 51.08 13.07 -65.19
CA ALA A 4 50.69 12.18 -64.11
C ALA A 4 49.38 12.70 -63.46
N ARG A 5 48.30 11.90 -63.54
CA ARG A 5 47.05 12.12 -62.79
C ARG A 5 47.18 11.53 -61.41
N ARG A 6 47.08 12.38 -60.38
CA ARG A 6 46.91 11.97 -58.98
C ARG A 6 45.45 11.68 -58.73
N LEU A 7 45.15 10.46 -58.32
CA LEU A 7 43.89 10.02 -57.74
C LEU A 7 43.88 10.38 -56.25
N ILE A 8 42.92 11.20 -55.83
CA ILE A 8 42.64 11.50 -54.42
C ILE A 8 41.51 10.55 -54.00
N SER A 9 41.79 9.60 -53.15
CA SER A 9 40.82 8.75 -52.51
C SER A 9 40.29 9.47 -51.28
N VAL A 10 39.00 9.81 -51.28
CA VAL A 10 38.26 10.35 -50.14
C VAL A 10 37.67 9.17 -49.40
N SER A 11 38.23 8.84 -48.25
CA SER A 11 37.65 7.87 -47.32
C SER A 11 36.58 8.57 -46.45
N ALA A 12 35.30 8.28 -46.69
CA ALA A 12 34.19 8.72 -45.84
C ALA A 12 34.08 7.79 -44.64
N ALA A 13 34.47 8.24 -43.47
CA ALA A 13 34.23 7.55 -42.22
C ALA A 13 32.78 7.82 -41.76
N VAL A 14 31.92 6.81 -41.86
CA VAL A 14 30.56 6.84 -41.31
C VAL A 14 30.66 6.52 -39.81
N ALA A 15 30.55 7.54 -38.98
CA ALA A 15 30.41 7.38 -37.52
C ALA A 15 28.96 7.01 -37.19
N CYS A 16 28.69 5.73 -36.93
CA CYS A 16 27.43 5.28 -36.36
C CYS A 16 27.36 5.67 -34.90
N SER A 17 26.67 6.78 -34.61
CA SER A 17 26.32 7.17 -33.22
C SER A 17 25.17 6.29 -32.77
N PHE A 18 25.45 5.25 -32.01
CA PHE A 18 24.43 4.52 -31.25
C PHE A 18 23.97 5.41 -30.06
N ALA A 19 22.84 6.07 -30.23
CA ALA A 19 22.14 6.69 -29.10
C ALA A 19 21.56 5.57 -28.23
N LEU A 20 22.19 5.34 -27.08
CA LEU A 20 21.62 4.54 -25.98
C LEU A 20 20.38 5.26 -25.44
N VAL A 21 19.21 4.87 -25.94
CA VAL A 21 17.93 5.25 -25.34
C VAL A 21 17.80 4.44 -24.06
N ALA A 22 18.16 5.04 -22.92
CA ALA A 22 17.83 4.49 -21.61
C ALA A 22 16.30 4.43 -21.50
N PRO A 23 15.70 3.32 -21.03
CA PRO A 23 14.27 3.29 -20.76
C PRO A 23 13.99 4.30 -19.65
N VAL A 24 13.31 5.39 -19.99
CA VAL A 24 12.72 6.29 -19.01
C VAL A 24 11.64 5.47 -18.30
N ALA A 25 11.92 5.05 -17.07
CA ALA A 25 10.90 4.49 -16.21
C ALA A 25 9.76 5.52 -16.13
N ALA A 26 8.61 5.16 -16.69
CA ALA A 26 7.42 6.00 -16.62
C ALA A 26 7.04 6.16 -15.15
N GLN A 27 7.50 7.24 -14.54
CA GLN A 27 7.02 7.66 -13.22
C GLN A 27 5.55 7.98 -13.41
N ALA A 28 4.69 7.21 -12.74
CA ALA A 28 3.27 7.48 -12.70
C ALA A 28 3.09 8.92 -12.21
N GLN A 29 2.70 9.82 -13.11
CA GLN A 29 2.46 11.22 -12.76
C GLN A 29 1.30 11.28 -11.77
N LEU A 30 1.57 11.79 -10.58
CA LEU A 30 0.55 12.10 -9.59
C LEU A 30 -0.41 13.16 -10.15
N PRO A 31 -1.70 13.09 -9.79
CA PRO A 31 -2.65 14.14 -10.15
C PRO A 31 -2.15 15.51 -9.70
N PRO A 32 -2.44 16.59 -10.45
CA PRO A 32 -2.05 17.95 -10.06
C PRO A 32 -2.56 18.27 -8.64
N GLY A 33 -1.68 18.77 -7.78
CA GLY A 33 -2.01 19.15 -6.42
C GLY A 33 -1.83 18.05 -5.35
N VAL A 34 -1.44 16.83 -5.74
CA VAL A 34 -1.12 15.74 -4.79
C VAL A 34 0.40 15.59 -4.73
N GLU A 35 1.00 16.02 -3.64
CA GLU A 35 2.40 15.71 -3.35
C GLU A 35 2.48 14.26 -2.85
N ALA A 36 3.43 13.48 -3.40
CA ALA A 36 3.76 12.20 -2.82
C ALA A 36 4.33 12.42 -1.41
N PRO A 37 3.92 11.61 -0.42
CA PRO A 37 4.55 11.63 0.88
C PRO A 37 6.05 11.41 0.73
N LYS A 38 6.85 12.09 1.54
CA LYS A 38 8.32 11.94 1.53
C LYS A 38 8.69 11.04 2.72
N PRO A 39 9.02 9.76 2.49
CA PRO A 39 9.46 8.90 3.57
C PRO A 39 10.75 9.43 4.18
N THR A 40 10.89 9.29 5.50
CA THR A 40 12.08 9.74 6.25
C THR A 40 13.28 8.82 6.04
N VAL A 41 13.02 7.57 5.61
CA VAL A 41 14.03 6.55 5.30
C VAL A 41 13.64 5.81 4.03
N PRO A 42 14.59 5.17 3.31
CA PRO A 42 14.28 4.39 2.13
C PRO A 42 13.24 3.31 2.42
N GLU A 43 12.23 3.22 1.57
CA GLU A 43 11.15 2.26 1.66
C GLU A 43 11.13 1.34 0.45
N ILE A 44 10.65 0.11 0.66
CA ILE A 44 10.44 -0.88 -0.40
C ILE A 44 8.95 -1.21 -0.44
N PHE A 45 8.39 -1.22 -1.66
CA PHE A 45 7.00 -1.53 -1.92
C PHE A 45 6.89 -2.79 -2.77
N THR A 46 5.94 -3.65 -2.44
CA THR A 46 5.67 -4.88 -3.18
C THR A 46 4.18 -5.11 -3.34
N LEU A 47 3.78 -5.55 -4.53
CA LEU A 47 2.41 -5.99 -4.84
C LEU A 47 2.30 -7.49 -4.57
N MET A 48 1.56 -7.91 -3.55
CA MET A 48 1.38 -9.32 -3.16
C MET A 48 0.04 -9.89 -3.60
N GLY A 49 -0.89 -9.06 -4.03
CA GLY A 49 -2.21 -9.44 -4.49
C GLY A 49 -2.91 -8.30 -5.20
N GLN A 50 -4.08 -8.55 -5.74
CA GLN A 50 -4.86 -7.52 -6.43
C GLN A 50 -5.08 -6.28 -5.54
N PHE A 51 -5.43 -6.51 -4.26
CA PHE A 51 -5.66 -5.44 -3.29
C PHE A 51 -4.75 -5.55 -2.06
N VAL A 52 -3.57 -6.16 -2.21
CA VAL A 52 -2.59 -6.32 -1.13
C VAL A 52 -1.30 -5.63 -1.50
N ARG A 53 -0.80 -4.82 -0.57
CA ARG A 53 0.48 -4.12 -0.66
C ARG A 53 1.33 -4.45 0.56
N ILE A 54 2.62 -4.53 0.34
CA ILE A 54 3.61 -4.58 1.40
C ILE A 54 4.51 -3.36 1.25
N ALA A 55 4.76 -2.68 2.36
CA ALA A 55 5.76 -1.63 2.44
C ALA A 55 6.59 -1.82 3.71
N TYR A 56 7.87 -1.55 3.64
CA TYR A 56 8.76 -1.65 4.78
C TYR A 56 10.00 -0.76 4.62
N ASN A 57 10.58 -0.42 5.74
CA ASN A 57 11.88 0.22 5.83
C ASN A 57 12.81 -0.59 6.75
N ASN A 58 13.83 0.04 7.30
CA ASN A 58 14.75 -0.63 8.23
C ASN A 58 14.15 -0.87 9.64
N GLN A 59 13.01 -0.27 9.98
CA GLN A 59 12.38 -0.37 11.30
C GLN A 59 11.05 -1.12 11.26
N GLY A 60 10.13 -0.70 10.39
CA GLY A 60 8.76 -1.18 10.33
C GLY A 60 8.45 -1.98 9.07
N PHE A 61 7.49 -2.88 9.19
CA PHE A 61 6.94 -3.68 8.09
C PHE A 61 5.42 -3.63 8.15
N VAL A 62 4.80 -3.29 7.03
CA VAL A 62 3.36 -3.11 6.90
C VAL A 62 2.84 -3.94 5.74
N THR A 63 1.87 -4.81 6.01
CA THR A 63 1.00 -5.42 4.99
C THR A 63 -0.34 -4.71 5.01
N LEU A 64 -0.85 -4.32 3.86
CA LEU A 64 -2.11 -3.61 3.70
C LEU A 64 -3.04 -4.36 2.76
N GLY A 65 -4.24 -4.70 3.22
CA GLY A 65 -5.38 -5.13 2.42
C GLY A 65 -6.41 -4.00 2.30
N TYR A 66 -6.80 -3.63 1.07
CA TYR A 66 -7.70 -2.49 0.82
C TYR A 66 -8.88 -2.82 -0.09
N ARG A 67 -9.24 -4.11 -0.25
CA ARG A 67 -10.39 -4.56 -1.05
C ARG A 67 -11.68 -3.87 -0.60
N MET A 68 -11.93 -3.81 0.71
CA MET A 68 -13.15 -3.18 1.23
C MET A 68 -13.23 -1.69 0.91
N ALA A 69 -12.11 -0.98 0.96
CA ALA A 69 -12.06 0.42 0.54
C ALA A 69 -12.40 0.59 -0.95
N GLN A 70 -11.91 -0.30 -1.80
CA GLN A 70 -12.25 -0.33 -3.24
C GLN A 70 -13.74 -0.60 -3.49
N GLU A 71 -14.37 -1.48 -2.70
CA GLU A 71 -15.79 -1.83 -2.83
C GLU A 71 -16.73 -0.79 -2.21
N SER A 72 -16.20 0.13 -1.39
CA SER A 72 -16.95 1.14 -0.64
C SER A 72 -16.78 2.57 -1.19
N VAL A 73 -16.45 2.72 -2.47
CA VAL A 73 -16.29 4.05 -3.11
C VAL A 73 -17.57 4.88 -2.93
N GLY A 74 -17.42 6.11 -2.44
CA GLY A 74 -18.52 7.03 -2.14
C GLY A 74 -19.12 6.87 -0.73
N GLU A 75 -18.81 5.81 -0.01
CA GLU A 75 -19.18 5.65 1.40
C GLU A 75 -18.20 6.42 2.30
N GLU A 76 -18.66 6.86 3.48
CA GLU A 76 -17.85 7.70 4.39
C GLU A 76 -16.87 6.90 5.26
N TRP A 77 -16.87 5.58 5.21
CA TRP A 77 -16.03 4.76 6.05
C TRP A 77 -15.06 3.90 5.24
N VAL A 78 -13.77 4.18 5.39
CA VAL A 78 -12.69 3.34 4.88
C VAL A 78 -12.39 2.26 5.89
N LEU A 79 -12.46 1.00 5.46
CA LEU A 79 -11.93 -0.15 6.19
C LEU A 79 -10.68 -0.65 5.50
N LEU A 80 -9.58 -0.71 6.24
CA LEU A 80 -8.32 -1.32 5.83
C LEU A 80 -8.01 -2.51 6.74
N GLU A 81 -7.53 -3.60 6.16
CA GLU A 81 -6.95 -4.71 6.91
C GLU A 81 -5.43 -4.54 6.94
N VAL A 82 -4.80 -4.65 8.10
CA VAL A 82 -3.36 -4.41 8.24
C VAL A 82 -2.67 -5.54 8.98
N GLY A 83 -1.43 -5.79 8.57
CA GLY A 83 -0.46 -6.58 9.28
C GLY A 83 0.75 -5.72 9.60
N LEU A 84 1.14 -5.64 10.88
CA LEU A 84 2.25 -4.80 11.35
C LEU A 84 3.25 -5.64 12.14
N THR A 85 4.54 -5.38 11.93
CA THR A 85 5.63 -5.92 12.73
C THR A 85 6.84 -5.00 12.68
N MET A 86 7.72 -5.12 13.66
CA MET A 86 9.04 -4.49 13.60
C MET A 86 9.99 -5.35 12.77
N ARG A 87 11.08 -4.77 12.27
CA ARG A 87 12.08 -5.49 11.48
C ARG A 87 13.39 -5.67 12.23
N GLY A 88 13.93 -6.89 12.11
CA GLY A 88 15.29 -7.20 12.52
C GLY A 88 15.62 -6.77 13.94
N SER A 89 16.62 -5.90 14.08
CA SER A 89 17.10 -5.37 15.35
C SER A 89 16.44 -4.05 15.79
N ALA A 90 15.34 -3.65 15.11
CA ALA A 90 14.60 -2.46 15.54
C ALA A 90 14.03 -2.66 16.95
N LYS A 91 14.02 -1.59 17.73
CA LYS A 91 13.44 -1.62 19.08
C LYS A 91 11.94 -1.86 19.03
N ASP A 92 11.42 -2.49 20.07
CA ASP A 92 9.98 -2.63 20.26
C ASP A 92 9.34 -1.24 20.36
N VAL A 93 8.14 -1.11 19.77
CA VAL A 93 7.40 0.16 19.70
C VAL A 93 5.98 -0.02 20.19
N THR A 94 5.52 0.92 20.98
CA THR A 94 4.09 1.05 21.34
C THR A 94 3.40 1.90 20.28
N LEU A 95 2.67 1.27 19.37
CA LEU A 95 1.86 1.94 18.35
C LEU A 95 0.54 2.40 18.94
N ARG A 96 0.23 3.68 18.81
CA ARG A 96 -1.01 4.29 19.28
C ARG A 96 -1.92 4.66 18.12
N ARG A 97 -3.19 4.97 18.41
CA ARG A 97 -4.16 5.44 17.39
C ARG A 97 -3.64 6.62 16.58
N GLY A 98 -3.01 7.59 17.25
CA GLY A 98 -2.44 8.79 16.60
C GLY A 98 -1.28 8.54 15.64
N ASP A 99 -0.67 7.35 15.70
CA ASP A 99 0.42 6.95 14.81
C ASP A 99 -0.08 6.43 13.45
N LEU A 100 -1.41 6.40 13.26
CA LEU A 100 -2.07 5.85 12.07
C LEU A 100 -2.92 6.92 11.39
N SER A 101 -2.68 7.16 10.11
CA SER A 101 -3.49 8.06 9.29
C SER A 101 -3.57 7.59 7.84
N ILE A 102 -4.56 8.08 7.11
CA ILE A 102 -4.60 7.97 5.65
C ILE A 102 -4.48 9.35 5.01
N LYS A 103 -3.80 9.41 3.88
CA LYS A 103 -3.81 10.58 3.01
C LYS A 103 -4.68 10.26 1.79
N THR A 104 -5.66 11.12 1.53
CA THR A 104 -6.61 10.99 0.43
C THR A 104 -6.10 11.66 -0.85
N PRO A 105 -6.72 11.43 -2.03
CA PRO A 105 -6.27 12.00 -3.30
C PRO A 105 -6.26 13.53 -3.34
N ASP A 106 -7.08 14.19 -2.53
CA ASP A 106 -7.13 15.64 -2.41
C ASP A 106 -6.10 16.22 -1.43
N GLY A 107 -5.24 15.35 -0.86
CA GLY A 107 -4.18 15.74 0.07
C GLY A 107 -4.62 15.82 1.54
N SER A 108 -5.90 15.60 1.86
CA SER A 108 -6.38 15.58 3.24
C SER A 108 -5.76 14.41 4.02
N VAL A 109 -5.37 14.67 5.26
CA VAL A 109 -4.86 13.65 6.18
C VAL A 109 -5.93 13.37 7.22
N ILE A 110 -6.34 12.10 7.32
CA ILE A 110 -7.43 11.65 8.18
C ILE A 110 -6.85 10.64 9.17
N GLY A 111 -6.96 10.94 10.44
CA GLY A 111 -6.55 10.05 11.54
C GLY A 111 -7.49 8.86 11.70
N LEU A 112 -6.99 7.83 12.41
CA LEU A 112 -7.80 6.68 12.79
C LEU A 112 -9.02 7.14 13.58
N ALA A 113 -10.21 6.60 13.27
CA ALA A 113 -11.45 6.94 13.97
C ALA A 113 -11.34 6.60 15.47
N THR A 114 -12.06 7.35 16.29
CA THR A 114 -12.18 7.04 17.73
C THR A 114 -13.10 5.84 17.95
N GLN A 115 -12.99 5.19 19.12
CA GLN A 115 -13.93 4.14 19.51
C GLN A 115 -15.37 4.66 19.59
N GLN A 116 -15.57 5.92 19.98
CA GLN A 116 -16.90 6.55 20.03
C GLN A 116 -17.49 6.70 18.63
N GLN A 117 -16.73 7.27 17.67
CA GLN A 117 -17.17 7.39 16.28
C GLN A 117 -17.52 6.01 15.68
N TYR A 118 -16.68 5.00 15.97
CA TYR A 118 -16.94 3.62 15.55
C TYR A 118 -18.24 3.06 16.16
N ALA A 119 -18.49 3.27 17.43
CA ALA A 119 -19.68 2.76 18.13
C ALA A 119 -20.98 3.43 17.65
N GLU A 120 -20.92 4.72 17.33
CA GLU A 120 -22.05 5.52 16.84
C GLU A 120 -22.39 5.21 15.37
N ALA A 121 -21.44 4.69 14.59
CA ALA A 121 -21.62 4.38 13.19
C ALA A 121 -22.37 3.05 12.99
N GLY A 122 -23.69 3.07 13.00
CA GLY A 122 -24.56 1.87 12.83
C GLY A 122 -24.30 1.09 11.54
N TYR A 123 -23.73 1.74 10.54
CA TYR A 123 -23.36 1.16 9.24
C TYR A 123 -22.18 0.16 9.30
N LEU A 124 -21.29 0.29 10.26
CA LEU A 124 -20.07 -0.55 10.35
C LEU A 124 -20.35 -2.04 10.57
N ARG A 125 -21.53 -2.38 11.10
CA ARG A 125 -21.93 -3.79 11.18
C ARG A 125 -22.05 -4.42 9.80
N ALA A 126 -22.67 -3.75 8.84
CA ALA A 126 -22.80 -4.23 7.47
C ALA A 126 -21.40 -4.31 6.76
N LEU A 127 -20.55 -3.30 6.98
CA LEU A 127 -19.19 -3.28 6.47
C LEU A 127 -18.37 -4.47 7.02
N ASN A 128 -18.48 -4.75 8.31
CA ASN A 128 -17.83 -5.90 8.94
C ASN A 128 -18.34 -7.25 8.44
N GLN A 129 -19.62 -7.35 8.09
CA GLN A 129 -20.17 -8.58 7.49
C GLN A 129 -19.62 -8.81 6.08
N ARG A 130 -19.51 -7.77 5.26
CA ARG A 130 -18.91 -7.85 3.92
C ARG A 130 -17.47 -8.40 3.98
N THR A 131 -16.66 -7.97 4.94
CA THR A 131 -15.27 -8.45 5.09
C THR A 131 -15.13 -9.93 5.44
N ARG A 132 -16.19 -10.57 5.94
CA ARG A 132 -16.15 -12.02 6.22
C ARG A 132 -16.23 -12.86 4.95
N VAL A 133 -16.82 -12.32 3.90
CA VAL A 133 -17.06 -13.01 2.63
C VAL A 133 -15.96 -12.70 1.60
N ALA A 134 -15.47 -11.47 1.58
CA ALA A 134 -14.51 -11.00 0.59
C ALA A 134 -13.29 -10.39 1.29
N ARG A 135 -12.29 -11.20 1.61
CA ARG A 135 -11.02 -10.73 2.17
C ARG A 135 -9.84 -11.34 1.44
N ASP A 136 -8.79 -10.56 1.31
CA ASP A 136 -7.51 -11.05 0.85
C ASP A 136 -6.67 -11.56 2.03
N SER A 137 -5.77 -12.50 1.76
CA SER A 137 -4.76 -12.84 2.75
C SER A 137 -3.79 -11.68 2.91
N ILE A 138 -3.56 -11.25 4.14
CA ILE A 138 -2.57 -10.25 4.51
C ILE A 138 -1.51 -10.80 5.47
N ASN A 139 -1.45 -12.12 5.62
CA ASN A 139 -0.51 -12.79 6.52
C ASN A 139 0.86 -12.97 5.85
N TYR A 140 1.43 -11.85 5.40
CA TYR A 140 2.76 -11.81 4.79
C TYR A 140 3.69 -11.11 5.76
N PHE A 141 4.38 -11.89 6.59
CA PHE A 141 5.33 -11.36 7.56
C PHE A 141 6.74 -11.88 7.29
N PRO A 142 7.77 -11.17 7.75
CA PRO A 142 9.13 -11.71 7.82
C PRO A 142 9.15 -12.98 8.65
N VAL A 143 10.11 -13.87 8.36
CA VAL A 143 10.25 -15.19 9.01
C VAL A 143 10.41 -15.11 10.52
N ASP A 144 10.93 -14.01 11.05
CA ASP A 144 11.15 -13.77 12.47
C ASP A 144 9.85 -13.50 13.23
N ALA A 145 8.78 -13.06 12.57
CA ALA A 145 7.48 -12.74 13.16
C ALA A 145 6.65 -14.01 13.40
N THR A 146 7.10 -14.87 14.31
CA THR A 146 6.52 -16.20 14.56
C THR A 146 5.33 -16.18 15.51
N ARG A 147 5.13 -15.11 16.28
CA ARG A 147 4.05 -14.99 17.25
C ARG A 147 2.91 -14.16 16.69
N ALA A 148 1.69 -14.71 16.75
CA ALA A 148 0.49 -13.96 16.40
C ALA A 148 0.18 -12.88 17.45
N CYS A 149 -0.31 -11.75 16.97
CA CYS A 149 -0.75 -10.61 17.78
C CYS A 149 -1.99 -10.00 17.12
N ALA A 150 -2.86 -9.39 17.91
CA ALA A 150 -4.07 -8.72 17.41
C ALA A 150 -3.99 -7.21 17.64
N ILE A 151 -4.33 -6.45 16.59
CA ILE A 151 -4.54 -5.01 16.68
C ILE A 151 -6.03 -4.79 16.96
N GLN A 152 -6.37 -4.37 18.15
CA GLN A 152 -7.75 -4.24 18.63
C GLN A 152 -8.06 -2.80 19.05
N PHE A 153 -7.97 -1.87 18.12
CA PHE A 153 -8.35 -0.47 18.38
C PHE A 153 -9.87 -0.28 18.49
N PHE A 154 -10.66 -1.26 18.01
CA PHE A 154 -12.12 -1.15 17.95
C PHE A 154 -12.80 -2.38 18.53
N ALA A 155 -13.89 -2.17 19.24
CA ALA A 155 -14.71 -3.23 19.81
C ALA A 155 -16.20 -2.91 19.65
N ASN A 156 -17.01 -3.96 19.42
CA ASN A 156 -18.45 -3.85 19.41
C ASN A 156 -18.96 -3.90 20.87
N LEU A 157 -18.93 -2.77 21.55
CA LEU A 157 -19.37 -2.67 22.93
C LEU A 157 -20.84 -3.04 23.06
N GLY A 158 -21.18 -3.68 24.18
CA GLY A 158 -22.57 -4.08 24.49
C GLY A 158 -23.03 -5.41 23.90
N GLN A 159 -22.18 -6.16 23.21
CA GLN A 159 -22.50 -7.52 22.75
C GLN A 159 -21.86 -8.56 23.70
N PRO A 160 -22.55 -9.65 24.04
CA PRO A 160 -21.95 -10.75 24.79
C PRO A 160 -20.71 -11.29 24.05
N GLY A 161 -19.57 -11.42 24.75
CA GLY A 161 -18.30 -11.88 24.17
C GLY A 161 -17.57 -10.83 23.33
N SER A 162 -17.97 -9.55 23.37
CA SER A 162 -17.23 -8.47 22.74
C SER A 162 -15.85 -8.34 23.37
N GLN A 163 -14.84 -8.22 22.50
CA GLN A 163 -13.46 -7.96 22.93
C GLN A 163 -13.33 -6.50 23.39
N LEU A 164 -12.34 -6.23 24.23
CA LEU A 164 -12.02 -4.87 24.65
C LEU A 164 -11.33 -4.11 23.50
N ALA A 165 -11.64 -2.82 23.38
CA ALA A 165 -10.86 -1.91 22.57
C ALA A 165 -9.64 -1.43 23.37
N TYR A 166 -8.50 -1.36 22.70
CA TYR A 166 -7.26 -0.82 23.25
C TYR A 166 -6.86 0.43 22.49
N ASP A 167 -6.16 1.35 23.14
CA ASP A 167 -5.66 2.56 22.48
C ASP A 167 -4.25 2.40 21.94
N GLN A 168 -3.62 1.27 22.22
CA GLN A 168 -2.26 0.97 21.80
C GLN A 168 -2.03 -0.52 21.58
N VAL A 169 -0.99 -0.85 20.82
CA VAL A 169 -0.48 -2.21 20.60
C VAL A 169 1.04 -2.22 20.67
N GLU A 170 1.59 -3.22 21.35
CA GLU A 170 3.04 -3.44 21.41
C GLU A 170 3.50 -4.22 20.18
N LEU A 171 4.35 -3.59 19.38
CA LEU A 171 4.98 -4.20 18.19
C LEU A 171 6.41 -4.60 18.51
N SER A 172 6.77 -5.80 18.06
CA SER A 172 8.15 -6.32 18.13
C SER A 172 8.47 -7.14 16.88
N SER A 173 9.72 -7.45 16.63
CA SER A 173 10.15 -8.18 15.43
C SER A 173 9.68 -9.64 15.42
N ASN A 174 9.38 -10.23 16.58
CA ASN A 174 8.88 -11.59 16.69
C ASN A 174 7.34 -11.72 16.68
N ARG A 175 6.61 -10.61 16.52
CA ARG A 175 5.14 -10.56 16.52
C ARG A 175 4.60 -10.09 15.17
N GLY A 176 3.73 -10.89 14.55
CA GLY A 176 2.91 -10.50 13.42
C GLY A 176 1.52 -10.06 13.89
N CYS A 177 1.30 -8.74 13.99
CA CYS A 177 0.08 -8.17 14.53
C CYS A 177 -0.92 -7.85 13.42
N LEU A 178 -2.07 -8.53 13.41
CA LEU A 178 -3.13 -8.35 12.42
C LEU A 178 -4.31 -7.56 13.01
N GLY A 179 -4.92 -6.70 12.21
CA GLY A 179 -6.11 -5.96 12.63
C GLY A 179 -6.83 -5.21 11.52
N ARG A 180 -7.86 -4.49 11.94
CA ARG A 180 -8.67 -3.65 11.07
C ARG A 180 -8.59 -2.20 11.53
N LEU A 181 -8.43 -1.32 10.57
CA LEU A 181 -8.40 0.12 10.76
C LEU A 181 -9.64 0.74 10.11
N TYR A 182 -10.27 1.67 10.81
CA TYR A 182 -11.44 2.39 10.33
C TYR A 182 -11.16 3.88 10.33
N PHE A 183 -11.42 4.51 9.18
CA PHE A 183 -11.26 5.94 9.00
C PHE A 183 -12.58 6.52 8.54
N HIS A 184 -13.02 7.59 9.17
CA HIS A 184 -14.19 8.35 8.74
C HIS A 184 -13.74 9.44 7.77
N VAL A 185 -14.17 9.33 6.52
CA VAL A 185 -13.82 10.24 5.42
C VAL A 185 -15.03 11.11 5.09
N PRO A 186 -15.13 12.34 5.59
CA PRO A 186 -16.22 13.24 5.27
C PRO A 186 -16.33 13.46 3.75
N GLY A 187 -17.53 13.28 3.21
CA GLY A 187 -17.78 13.40 1.76
C GLY A 187 -17.45 12.15 0.95
N GLY A 188 -17.10 11.05 1.60
CA GLY A 188 -16.98 9.73 1.00
C GLY A 188 -15.60 9.41 0.39
N ILE A 189 -15.37 8.11 0.22
CA ILE A 189 -14.16 7.56 -0.38
C ILE A 189 -14.08 7.96 -1.85
N LYS A 190 -13.00 8.66 -2.23
CA LYS A 190 -12.74 9.12 -3.59
C LYS A 190 -11.90 8.12 -4.38
N VAL A 191 -12.11 8.06 -5.68
CA VAL A 191 -11.22 7.37 -6.61
C VAL A 191 -9.88 8.10 -6.67
N GLY A 192 -8.78 7.36 -6.78
CA GLY A 192 -7.44 7.93 -6.90
C GLY A 192 -6.43 7.34 -5.92
N GLN A 193 -5.26 7.97 -5.85
CA GLN A 193 -4.15 7.52 -5.03
C GLN A 193 -4.35 7.90 -3.57
N HIS A 194 -4.22 6.91 -2.69
CA HIS A 194 -4.23 7.06 -1.23
C HIS A 194 -2.92 6.53 -0.65
N TRP A 195 -2.64 6.91 0.59
CA TRP A 195 -1.52 6.37 1.38
C TRP A 195 -2.02 6.03 2.78
N LEU A 196 -1.63 4.87 3.29
CA LEU A 196 -1.69 4.57 4.71
C LEU A 196 -0.35 4.94 5.33
N ASN A 197 -0.35 5.84 6.30
CA ASN A 197 0.82 6.23 7.05
C ASN A 197 0.84 5.51 8.39
N VAL A 198 1.96 4.89 8.71
CA VAL A 198 2.21 4.18 9.97
C VAL A 198 3.49 4.71 10.59
N ASN A 199 3.38 5.42 11.71
CA ASN A 199 4.51 5.97 12.44
C ASN A 199 5.03 4.94 13.44
N PHE A 200 6.28 4.51 13.27
CA PHE A 200 6.98 3.58 14.17
C PHE A 200 7.87 4.32 15.19
N GLY A 201 7.56 5.57 15.48
CA GLY A 201 8.28 6.41 16.43
C GLY A 201 9.49 7.14 15.81
N GLU A 202 10.52 6.43 15.40
CA GLU A 202 11.71 7.03 14.78
C GLU A 202 11.58 7.14 13.25
N SER A 203 10.67 6.40 12.65
CA SER A 203 10.40 6.44 11.20
C SER A 203 8.95 6.20 10.87
N GLU A 204 8.53 6.60 9.67
CA GLU A 204 7.21 6.37 9.12
C GLU A 204 7.31 5.45 7.91
N VAL A 205 6.36 4.50 7.79
CA VAL A 205 6.14 3.71 6.58
C VAL A 205 4.87 4.20 5.92
N GLN A 206 4.96 4.57 4.64
CA GLN A 206 3.85 5.07 3.82
C GLN A 206 3.48 4.04 2.76
N VAL A 207 2.32 3.42 2.92
CA VAL A 207 1.86 2.36 2.01
C VAL A 207 0.94 2.95 0.94
N PRO A 208 1.37 3.03 -0.34
CA PRO A 208 0.52 3.52 -1.41
C PRO A 208 -0.56 2.49 -1.77
N PHE A 209 -1.81 2.94 -1.93
CA PHE A 209 -2.88 2.15 -2.50
C PHE A 209 -3.79 3.02 -3.36
N ARG A 210 -4.29 2.46 -4.45
CA ARG A 210 -5.13 3.20 -5.39
C ARG A 210 -6.55 2.63 -5.40
N ILE A 211 -7.52 3.50 -5.16
CA ILE A 211 -8.93 3.22 -5.40
C ILE A 211 -9.21 3.47 -6.88
N LEU A 212 -9.66 2.44 -7.56
CA LEU A 212 -9.85 2.41 -9.02
C LEU A 212 -11.27 2.81 -9.40
N THR A 213 -11.44 3.39 -10.59
CA THR A 213 -12.76 3.48 -11.24
C THR A 213 -13.27 2.08 -11.59
N LYS A 214 -14.55 1.95 -11.94
CA LYS A 214 -15.13 0.66 -12.38
C LYS A 214 -14.43 0.13 -13.65
N GLU A 215 -14.05 1.01 -14.54
CA GLU A 215 -13.35 0.69 -15.79
C GLU A 215 -11.91 0.24 -15.52
N GLU A 216 -11.17 1.01 -14.72
CA GLU A 216 -9.82 0.64 -14.28
C GLU A 216 -9.81 -0.70 -13.53
N ALA A 217 -10.80 -0.93 -12.65
CA ALA A 217 -10.91 -2.17 -11.89
C ALA A 217 -11.10 -3.41 -12.79
N LYS A 218 -11.95 -3.30 -13.84
CA LYS A 218 -12.14 -4.37 -14.82
C LYS A 218 -10.86 -4.66 -15.63
N GLN A 219 -10.15 -3.60 -16.05
CA GLN A 219 -8.89 -3.75 -16.77
C GLN A 219 -7.81 -4.38 -15.87
N PHE A 220 -7.72 -3.92 -14.64
CA PHE A 220 -6.77 -4.44 -13.66
C PHE A 220 -7.02 -5.91 -13.34
N GLU A 221 -8.28 -6.30 -13.15
CA GLU A 221 -8.63 -7.70 -12.91
C GLU A 221 -8.22 -8.61 -14.07
N LYS A 222 -8.49 -8.19 -15.31
CA LYS A 222 -8.05 -8.93 -16.49
C LYS A 222 -6.54 -9.10 -16.52
N SER A 223 -5.79 -8.02 -16.36
CA SER A 223 -4.32 -8.05 -16.33
C SER A 223 -3.78 -8.93 -15.20
N TRP A 224 -4.42 -8.89 -14.03
CA TRP A 224 -4.04 -9.73 -12.90
C TRP A 224 -4.24 -11.22 -13.18
N GLN A 225 -5.34 -11.60 -13.82
CA GLN A 225 -5.60 -12.99 -14.22
C GLN A 225 -4.56 -13.47 -15.25
N ASP A 226 -4.14 -12.62 -16.18
CA ASP A 226 -3.11 -12.96 -17.17
C ASP A 226 -1.74 -13.16 -16.51
N ILE A 227 -1.36 -12.28 -15.57
CA ILE A 227 -0.13 -12.43 -14.77
C ILE A 227 -0.14 -13.73 -13.97
N LYS A 228 -1.25 -14.04 -13.32
CA LYS A 228 -1.41 -15.28 -12.55
C LYS A 228 -1.26 -16.52 -13.41
N LYS A 229 -1.92 -16.55 -14.57
CA LYS A 229 -1.79 -17.66 -15.53
C LYS A 229 -0.34 -17.86 -16.02
N ALA A 230 0.35 -16.74 -16.32
CA ALA A 230 1.75 -16.79 -16.74
C ALA A 230 2.65 -17.36 -15.64
N HIS A 231 2.45 -16.91 -14.39
CA HIS A 231 3.17 -17.40 -13.22
C HIS A 231 2.94 -18.90 -13.00
N ASP A 232 1.67 -19.36 -13.01
CA ASP A 232 1.31 -20.76 -12.81
C ASP A 232 1.86 -21.67 -13.91
N ALA A 233 2.07 -21.13 -15.12
CA ALA A 233 2.68 -21.85 -16.24
C ALA A 233 4.21 -22.04 -16.06
N THR A 234 4.88 -21.14 -15.35
CA THR A 234 6.33 -21.24 -15.08
C THR A 234 6.68 -22.18 -13.92
N LEU A 235 5.69 -22.57 -13.10
CA LEU A 235 5.86 -23.48 -11.97
C LEU A 235 5.61 -24.96 -12.34
N LYS A 236 5.18 -25.24 -13.55
CA LYS A 236 4.97 -26.60 -14.12
C LYS A 236 6.17 -27.05 -14.94
#